data_7bcc4b73e028116de1a505b6389b273d
#
_entry.id   7bcc4b73e028116de1a505b6389b273d
#
_cell.length_a   1.000
_cell.length_b   1.000
_cell.length_c   1.000
_cell.angle_alpha   90.00
_cell.angle_beta   90.00
_cell.angle_gamma   90.00
#
_symmetry.space_group_name_H-M   'P 1'
#
loop_
_entity.id
_entity.type
_entity.pdbx_description
1 polymer ?
#
loop_
_entity_poly.entity_id
_entity_poly.type
_entity_poly.pdbx_seq_one_letter_code
_entity_poly.pdbx_strand_id
1 'polypeptide(L)'
;MTLDYPALPVVSEPLKHITAPPYSFFMAIQDIYPTALRLLGRPVLVVGGGPVAERRAKGLLDAGAKVTVVAPVATETLQGLGASGLLTWEAREYRTSDLDGVWFVQTATGTSAVDTQVAADAEAQRIWCVNASDHEASAAWTPAVAVVDDVKIAINAGGDPRRAMALRNAVATALETGDLPLRRHRKPDVNGKTPAGSVALVGGGPGDSGLITVRGRRLLGQADVVVADRLGPRGLLKELAPDVRVIEVGKTPGHHPVPQLEINSILVDEALKGNRVVRLKGGDPYVLGRGGEEAEFCRQNGVEVEVVSGVTSAISVPAAAGIPVTHRGLAKGFSVVTGHEELSEVPARPDHTVVLLMGVAQLRDSAAALAGSGLPLDTPVGIVENGYLPDQRVTIGTLGSIADQAEAVGVANPAVIVIGDVVRVSPFAPQHFKTADYSTITPNRPRVRSN
;
A
#
# COMPACT_ATOMS: atom_id res chain seq x y z
N MET A 1 -45.78 9.99 -13.62
CA MET A 1 -45.02 10.19 -14.85
C MET A 1 -44.32 8.86 -15.14
N THR A 2 -45.00 8.04 -15.93
CA THR A 2 -44.56 6.71 -16.40
C THR A 2 -43.64 6.91 -17.59
N LEU A 3 -42.43 6.43 -17.52
CA LEU A 3 -41.47 6.44 -18.62
C LEU A 3 -41.76 5.23 -19.53
N ASP A 4 -42.25 5.50 -20.74
CA ASP A 4 -42.38 4.52 -21.82
C ASP A 4 -41.01 4.16 -22.39
N TYR A 5 -40.65 2.89 -22.31
CA TYR A 5 -39.52 2.31 -23.04
C TYR A 5 -40.01 1.83 -24.42
N PRO A 6 -39.33 2.19 -25.52
CA PRO A 6 -39.67 1.66 -26.83
C PRO A 6 -39.31 0.17 -26.92
N ALA A 7 -40.24 -0.63 -27.45
CA ALA A 7 -40.08 -2.05 -27.70
C ALA A 7 -38.97 -2.29 -28.74
N LEU A 8 -38.05 -3.23 -28.43
CA LEU A 8 -37.04 -3.71 -29.37
C LEU A 8 -37.70 -4.52 -30.49
N PRO A 9 -37.27 -4.38 -31.76
CA PRO A 9 -37.82 -5.13 -32.87
C PRO A 9 -37.48 -6.63 -32.75
N VAL A 10 -38.50 -7.47 -32.86
CA VAL A 10 -38.36 -8.92 -32.99
C VAL A 10 -37.81 -9.23 -34.38
N VAL A 11 -36.55 -9.62 -34.46
CA VAL A 11 -35.95 -10.14 -35.69
C VAL A 11 -36.28 -11.62 -35.82
N SER A 12 -37.22 -11.92 -36.70
CA SER A 12 -37.60 -13.28 -37.13
C SER A 12 -36.85 -13.62 -38.42
N GLU A 13 -35.58 -13.94 -38.35
CA GLU A 13 -34.89 -14.69 -39.41
C GLU A 13 -34.19 -15.94 -38.84
N PRO A 14 -34.31 -17.10 -39.52
CA PRO A 14 -33.65 -18.30 -39.07
C PRO A 14 -32.12 -18.14 -39.27
N LEU A 15 -31.33 -18.38 -38.21
CA LEU A 15 -29.87 -18.40 -38.19
C LEU A 15 -29.38 -19.36 -39.28
N LYS A 16 -28.93 -18.84 -40.41
CA LYS A 16 -28.15 -19.58 -41.40
C LYS A 16 -26.84 -20.01 -40.75
N HIS A 17 -26.48 -21.26 -40.94
CA HIS A 17 -25.27 -21.91 -40.46
C HIS A 17 -24.06 -21.00 -40.51
N ILE A 18 -23.67 -20.46 -39.37
CA ILE A 18 -22.35 -19.87 -39.18
C ILE A 18 -21.42 -21.06 -38.98
N THR A 19 -20.67 -21.41 -40.02
CA THR A 19 -19.52 -22.30 -39.87
C THR A 19 -18.50 -21.61 -38.97
N ALA A 20 -18.31 -22.16 -37.77
CA ALA A 20 -17.31 -21.68 -36.84
C ALA A 20 -15.91 -21.67 -37.50
N PRO A 21 -15.12 -20.59 -37.35
CA PRO A 21 -13.73 -20.60 -37.79
C PRO A 21 -12.94 -21.64 -37.00
N PRO A 22 -11.76 -22.09 -37.45
CA PRO A 22 -10.99 -23.15 -36.80
C PRO A 22 -10.44 -22.62 -35.45
N TYR A 23 -11.17 -22.86 -34.38
CA TYR A 23 -10.82 -22.49 -33.00
C TYR A 23 -9.89 -23.53 -32.37
N SER A 24 -8.69 -23.73 -32.85
CA SER A 24 -7.72 -24.57 -32.15
C SER A 24 -6.89 -23.85 -31.08
N PHE A 25 -7.00 -22.52 -30.95
CA PHE A 25 -6.21 -21.74 -29.99
C PHE A 25 -7.02 -21.13 -28.83
N PHE A 26 -8.36 -21.17 -28.88
CA PHE A 26 -9.25 -20.61 -27.86
C PHE A 26 -9.91 -21.66 -26.94
N MET A 27 -9.72 -22.95 -27.20
CA MET A 27 -10.43 -24.02 -26.48
C MET A 27 -9.98 -24.26 -25.03
N ALA A 28 -8.75 -23.93 -24.69
CA ALA A 28 -8.20 -24.24 -23.35
C ALA A 28 -8.78 -23.45 -22.16
N ILE A 29 -9.61 -22.42 -22.40
CA ILE A 29 -10.22 -21.60 -21.33
C ILE A 29 -11.71 -21.91 -21.13
N GLN A 30 -12.38 -22.48 -22.13
CA GLN A 30 -13.83 -22.72 -22.10
C GLN A 30 -14.25 -23.95 -21.30
N ASP A 31 -13.31 -24.87 -21.03
CA ASP A 31 -13.61 -26.15 -20.41
C ASP A 31 -13.45 -26.13 -18.87
N ILE A 32 -12.96 -25.00 -18.30
CA ILE A 32 -12.70 -24.90 -16.86
C ILE A 32 -13.81 -24.13 -16.17
N TYR A 33 -14.49 -24.78 -15.23
CA TYR A 33 -15.45 -24.14 -14.34
C TYR A 33 -14.75 -23.76 -13.02
N PRO A 34 -14.56 -22.44 -12.72
CA PRO A 34 -13.88 -22.01 -11.51
C PRO A 34 -14.76 -22.26 -10.28
N THR A 35 -14.23 -23.02 -9.33
CA THR A 35 -14.90 -23.30 -8.07
C THR A 35 -13.90 -23.35 -6.91
N ALA A 36 -14.37 -23.12 -5.70
CA ALA A 36 -13.58 -23.29 -4.47
C ALA A 36 -14.10 -24.48 -3.68
N LEU A 37 -13.26 -25.49 -3.46
CA LEU A 37 -13.62 -26.69 -2.71
C LEU A 37 -13.55 -26.41 -1.20
N ARG A 38 -14.60 -26.77 -0.47
CA ARG A 38 -14.63 -26.76 0.99
C ARG A 38 -14.21 -28.14 1.51
N LEU A 39 -12.93 -28.27 1.92
CA LEU A 39 -12.32 -29.55 2.28
C LEU A 39 -12.25 -29.80 3.79
N LEU A 40 -12.74 -28.90 4.62
CA LEU A 40 -12.71 -29.06 6.08
C LEU A 40 -13.30 -30.42 6.52
N GLY A 41 -12.46 -31.25 7.13
CA GLY A 41 -12.83 -32.58 7.63
C GLY A 41 -13.06 -33.66 6.56
N ARG A 42 -12.89 -33.32 5.25
CA ARG A 42 -13.10 -34.27 4.14
C ARG A 42 -11.85 -35.11 3.86
N PRO A 43 -11.98 -36.41 3.62
CA PRO A 43 -10.86 -37.25 3.19
C PRO A 43 -10.35 -36.85 1.81
N VAL A 44 -9.03 -36.67 1.69
CA VAL A 44 -8.33 -36.36 0.44
C VAL A 44 -7.08 -37.22 0.35
N LEU A 45 -6.69 -37.58 -0.87
CA LEU A 45 -5.54 -38.42 -1.14
C LEU A 45 -4.43 -37.64 -1.88
N VAL A 46 -3.20 -37.86 -1.48
CA VAL A 46 -2.01 -37.44 -2.23
C VAL A 46 -1.19 -38.68 -2.54
N VAL A 47 -1.01 -38.98 -3.83
CA VAL A 47 -0.18 -40.08 -4.28
C VAL A 47 1.18 -39.55 -4.70
N GLY A 48 2.22 -39.93 -3.96
CA GLY A 48 3.59 -39.44 -4.11
C GLY A 48 4.15 -38.87 -2.83
N GLY A 49 5.47 -38.91 -2.65
CA GLY A 49 6.16 -38.51 -1.42
C GLY A 49 7.25 -37.46 -1.61
N GLY A 50 7.41 -36.95 -2.83
CA GLY A 50 8.43 -35.95 -3.17
C GLY A 50 8.04 -34.50 -2.79
N PRO A 51 8.91 -33.51 -3.11
CA PRO A 51 8.68 -32.09 -2.76
C PRO A 51 7.38 -31.51 -3.35
N VAL A 52 6.93 -32.00 -4.51
CA VAL A 52 5.66 -31.56 -5.13
C VAL A 52 4.48 -32.06 -4.29
N ALA A 53 4.50 -33.35 -3.91
CA ALA A 53 3.48 -33.94 -3.05
C ALA A 53 3.43 -33.27 -1.67
N GLU A 54 4.59 -32.97 -1.07
CA GLU A 54 4.69 -32.22 0.19
C GLU A 54 3.98 -30.88 0.11
N ARG A 55 4.28 -30.06 -0.91
CA ARG A 55 3.65 -28.74 -1.11
C ARG A 55 2.14 -28.88 -1.27
N ARG A 56 1.66 -29.90 -1.99
CA ARG A 56 0.23 -30.17 -2.19
C ARG A 56 -0.45 -30.63 -0.90
N ALA A 57 0.17 -31.52 -0.15
CA ALA A 57 -0.34 -31.98 1.14
C ALA A 57 -0.48 -30.82 2.14
N LYS A 58 0.51 -29.91 2.22
CA LYS A 58 0.43 -28.71 3.05
C LYS A 58 -0.77 -27.84 2.68
N GLY A 59 -0.99 -27.53 1.40
CA GLY A 59 -2.14 -26.73 0.96
C GLY A 59 -3.49 -27.38 1.28
N LEU A 60 -3.57 -28.70 1.27
CA LEU A 60 -4.78 -29.46 1.65
C LEU A 60 -5.00 -29.44 3.16
N LEU A 61 -3.92 -29.57 3.96
CA LEU A 61 -3.96 -29.42 5.42
C LEU A 61 -4.40 -28.00 5.82
N ASP A 62 -3.88 -26.97 5.16
CA ASP A 62 -4.30 -25.57 5.38
C ASP A 62 -5.79 -25.34 5.06
N ALA A 63 -6.36 -26.16 4.17
CA ALA A 63 -7.80 -26.18 3.89
C ALA A 63 -8.60 -27.03 4.89
N GLY A 64 -7.96 -27.59 5.91
CA GLY A 64 -8.58 -28.42 6.94
C GLY A 64 -8.99 -29.83 6.49
N ALA A 65 -8.43 -30.32 5.38
CA ALA A 65 -8.72 -31.67 4.89
C ALA A 65 -8.09 -32.75 5.77
N LYS A 66 -8.68 -33.93 5.76
CA LYS A 66 -8.07 -35.17 6.31
C LYS A 66 -7.20 -35.76 5.21
N VAL A 67 -5.90 -35.51 5.28
CA VAL A 67 -4.95 -35.86 4.22
C VAL A 67 -4.36 -37.24 4.46
N THR A 68 -4.46 -38.13 3.48
CA THR A 68 -3.70 -39.37 3.39
C THR A 68 -2.65 -39.23 2.28
N VAL A 69 -1.41 -39.56 2.58
CA VAL A 69 -0.30 -39.61 1.62
C VAL A 69 0.07 -41.06 1.40
N VAL A 70 0.07 -41.50 0.14
CA VAL A 70 0.50 -42.87 -0.23
C VAL A 70 1.78 -42.76 -1.09
N ALA A 71 2.88 -43.24 -0.55
CA ALA A 71 4.17 -43.30 -1.22
C ALA A 71 5.12 -44.27 -0.50
N PRO A 72 5.93 -45.06 -1.24
CA PRO A 72 6.95 -45.92 -0.63
C PRO A 72 8.00 -45.16 0.17
N VAL A 73 8.34 -43.96 -0.31
CA VAL A 73 9.29 -43.03 0.34
C VAL A 73 8.68 -41.64 0.37
N ALA A 74 8.86 -40.93 1.47
CA ALA A 74 8.39 -39.56 1.63
C ALA A 74 9.52 -38.66 2.13
N THR A 75 9.37 -37.32 1.89
CA THR A 75 10.28 -36.31 2.46
C THR A 75 10.24 -36.35 3.98
N GLU A 76 11.31 -35.90 4.64
CA GLU A 76 11.36 -35.79 6.11
C GLU A 76 10.18 -34.97 6.68
N THR A 77 9.77 -33.93 5.96
CA THR A 77 8.60 -33.12 6.34
C THR A 77 7.31 -33.93 6.36
N LEU A 78 7.04 -34.70 5.30
CA LEU A 78 5.84 -35.56 5.24
C LEU A 78 5.86 -36.63 6.32
N GLN A 79 7.02 -37.23 6.58
CA GLN A 79 7.21 -38.21 7.66
C GLN A 79 6.93 -37.57 9.03
N GLY A 80 7.47 -36.35 9.27
CA GLY A 80 7.22 -35.60 10.51
C GLY A 80 5.75 -35.23 10.70
N LEU A 81 5.06 -34.83 9.64
CA LEU A 81 3.61 -34.56 9.67
C LEU A 81 2.81 -35.82 9.95
N GLY A 82 3.23 -36.98 9.41
CA GLY A 82 2.63 -38.26 9.71
C GLY A 82 2.84 -38.67 11.16
N ALA A 83 4.06 -38.56 11.66
CA ALA A 83 4.41 -38.88 13.05
C ALA A 83 3.66 -38.00 14.08
N SER A 84 3.37 -36.74 13.72
CA SER A 84 2.58 -35.81 14.55
C SER A 84 1.07 -36.00 14.44
N GLY A 85 0.58 -36.92 13.59
CA GLY A 85 -0.84 -37.19 13.40
C GLY A 85 -1.61 -36.11 12.61
N LEU A 86 -0.91 -35.17 11.98
CA LEU A 86 -1.52 -34.13 11.14
C LEU A 86 -1.99 -34.69 9.80
N LEU A 87 -1.36 -35.77 9.30
CA LEU A 87 -1.79 -36.52 8.14
C LEU A 87 -1.55 -38.02 8.38
N THR A 88 -2.09 -38.87 7.51
CA THR A 88 -1.76 -40.29 7.47
C THR A 88 -0.77 -40.55 6.37
N TRP A 89 0.39 -41.15 6.65
CA TRP A 89 1.33 -41.61 5.64
C TRP A 89 1.36 -43.13 5.57
N GLU A 90 1.03 -43.64 4.38
CA GLU A 90 1.09 -45.05 4.03
C GLU A 90 2.37 -45.33 3.22
N ALA A 91 3.36 -45.97 3.87
CA ALA A 91 4.67 -46.27 3.29
C ALA A 91 4.62 -47.45 2.32
N ARG A 92 3.89 -47.31 1.21
CA ARG A 92 3.66 -48.35 0.21
C ARG A 92 3.29 -47.73 -1.15
N GLU A 93 3.23 -48.59 -2.17
CA GLU A 93 2.68 -48.21 -3.47
C GLU A 93 1.16 -47.99 -3.42
N TYR A 94 0.68 -47.19 -4.39
CA TYR A 94 -0.74 -46.92 -4.59
C TYR A 94 -1.53 -48.14 -4.93
N ARG A 95 -2.77 -48.19 -4.50
CA ARG A 95 -3.79 -49.19 -4.83
C ARG A 95 -5.11 -48.48 -5.14
N THR A 96 -5.90 -48.99 -6.09
CA THR A 96 -7.20 -48.40 -6.46
C THR A 96 -8.14 -48.22 -5.26
N SER A 97 -8.06 -49.11 -4.26
CA SER A 97 -8.84 -48.99 -3.01
C SER A 97 -8.47 -47.78 -2.13
N ASP A 98 -7.36 -47.08 -2.42
CA ASP A 98 -6.99 -45.87 -1.69
C ASP A 98 -7.90 -44.68 -2.03
N LEU A 99 -8.71 -44.81 -3.08
CA LEU A 99 -9.73 -43.83 -3.47
C LEU A 99 -11.07 -44.03 -2.75
N ASP A 100 -11.25 -45.11 -1.98
CA ASP A 100 -12.52 -45.38 -1.33
C ASP A 100 -12.90 -44.27 -0.32
N GLY A 101 -14.01 -43.60 -0.57
CA GLY A 101 -14.51 -42.48 0.27
C GLY A 101 -13.74 -41.18 0.15
N VAL A 102 -12.81 -41.05 -0.79
CA VAL A 102 -12.03 -39.84 -1.06
C VAL A 102 -12.85 -38.84 -1.89
N TRP A 103 -12.75 -37.56 -1.55
CA TRP A 103 -13.41 -36.47 -2.28
C TRP A 103 -12.58 -35.85 -3.38
N PHE A 104 -11.25 -35.89 -3.21
CA PHE A 104 -10.31 -35.21 -4.08
C PHE A 104 -8.95 -35.90 -4.01
N VAL A 105 -8.30 -36.13 -5.14
CA VAL A 105 -6.98 -36.74 -5.21
C VAL A 105 -6.00 -35.85 -5.98
N GLN A 106 -4.75 -35.82 -5.52
CA GLN A 106 -3.64 -35.23 -6.25
C GLN A 106 -2.52 -36.24 -6.41
N THR A 107 -2.06 -36.43 -7.64
CA THR A 107 -0.95 -37.33 -7.92
C THR A 107 0.30 -36.55 -8.29
N ALA A 108 1.44 -36.93 -7.73
CA ALA A 108 2.75 -36.32 -7.92
C ALA A 108 3.86 -37.34 -7.61
N THR A 109 3.82 -38.50 -8.28
CA THR A 109 4.76 -39.60 -8.04
C THR A 109 6.10 -39.42 -8.75
N GLY A 110 6.13 -38.58 -9.79
CA GLY A 110 7.25 -38.47 -10.73
C GLY A 110 7.31 -39.62 -11.75
N THR A 111 6.33 -40.56 -11.73
CA THR A 111 6.21 -41.68 -12.64
C THR A 111 4.89 -41.55 -13.40
N SER A 112 4.97 -41.12 -14.67
CA SER A 112 3.79 -40.81 -15.49
C SER A 112 2.79 -41.96 -15.56
N ALA A 113 3.27 -43.23 -15.64
CA ALA A 113 2.40 -44.38 -15.69
C ALA A 113 1.53 -44.54 -14.42
N VAL A 114 2.09 -44.28 -13.24
CA VAL A 114 1.34 -44.31 -11.96
C VAL A 114 0.39 -43.13 -11.88
N ASP A 115 0.83 -41.94 -12.25
CA ASP A 115 -0.01 -40.74 -12.24
C ASP A 115 -1.21 -40.90 -13.19
N THR A 116 -1.02 -41.48 -14.35
CA THR A 116 -2.10 -41.81 -15.31
C THR A 116 -3.06 -42.86 -14.76
N GLN A 117 -2.54 -43.90 -14.10
CA GLN A 117 -3.37 -44.93 -13.48
C GLN A 117 -4.26 -44.34 -12.39
N VAL A 118 -3.70 -43.52 -11.50
CA VAL A 118 -4.46 -42.83 -10.45
C VAL A 118 -5.56 -41.94 -11.03
N ALA A 119 -5.24 -41.22 -12.10
CA ALA A 119 -6.22 -40.34 -12.76
C ALA A 119 -7.38 -41.16 -13.40
N ALA A 120 -7.07 -42.26 -14.06
CA ALA A 120 -8.08 -43.16 -14.63
C ALA A 120 -8.97 -43.82 -13.58
N ASP A 121 -8.38 -44.29 -12.48
CA ASP A 121 -9.12 -44.88 -11.36
C ASP A 121 -10.03 -43.84 -10.68
N ALA A 122 -9.55 -42.59 -10.52
CA ALA A 122 -10.33 -41.49 -9.96
C ALA A 122 -11.50 -41.10 -10.87
N GLU A 123 -11.30 -41.04 -12.19
CA GLU A 123 -12.35 -40.75 -13.16
C GLU A 123 -13.44 -41.81 -13.12
N ALA A 124 -13.04 -43.10 -13.06
CA ALA A 124 -14.00 -44.24 -12.94
C ALA A 124 -14.89 -44.13 -11.68
N GLN A 125 -14.37 -43.53 -10.60
CA GLN A 125 -15.08 -43.31 -9.34
C GLN A 125 -15.70 -41.91 -9.22
N ARG A 126 -15.58 -41.07 -10.28
CA ARG A 126 -16.07 -39.68 -10.28
C ARG A 126 -15.45 -38.82 -9.18
N ILE A 127 -14.16 -39.03 -8.92
CA ILE A 127 -13.35 -38.24 -7.97
C ILE A 127 -12.51 -37.24 -8.75
N TRP A 128 -12.55 -35.96 -8.36
CA TRP A 128 -11.71 -34.94 -8.99
C TRP A 128 -10.22 -35.24 -8.76
N CYS A 129 -9.48 -35.37 -9.85
CA CYS A 129 -8.03 -35.66 -9.84
C CYS A 129 -7.22 -34.53 -10.44
N VAL A 130 -6.16 -34.12 -9.75
CA VAL A 130 -5.09 -33.27 -10.30
C VAL A 130 -3.87 -34.14 -10.59
N ASN A 131 -3.59 -34.35 -11.86
CA ASN A 131 -2.42 -35.09 -12.31
C ASN A 131 -1.23 -34.13 -12.52
N ALA A 132 -0.11 -34.33 -11.80
CA ALA A 132 1.06 -33.44 -11.91
C ALA A 132 1.89 -33.65 -13.15
N SER A 133 1.84 -34.84 -13.75
CA SER A 133 2.62 -35.18 -14.95
C SER A 133 1.89 -34.82 -16.24
N ASP A 134 0.55 -34.72 -16.19
CA ASP A 134 -0.28 -34.39 -17.35
C ASP A 134 -1.49 -33.54 -16.94
N HIS A 135 -1.42 -32.25 -17.25
CA HIS A 135 -2.49 -31.32 -16.90
C HIS A 135 -3.72 -31.45 -17.80
N GLU A 136 -3.56 -31.94 -19.04
CA GLU A 136 -4.68 -32.14 -19.97
C GLU A 136 -5.50 -33.37 -19.59
N ALA A 137 -4.86 -34.39 -19.01
CA ALA A 137 -5.54 -35.56 -18.46
C ALA A 137 -6.08 -35.34 -17.03
N SER A 138 -5.98 -34.13 -16.50
CA SER A 138 -6.47 -33.79 -15.16
C SER A 138 -7.95 -33.41 -15.18
N ALA A 139 -8.78 -34.03 -14.34
CA ALA A 139 -10.17 -33.64 -14.12
C ALA A 139 -10.30 -32.31 -13.35
N ALA A 140 -9.26 -31.84 -12.68
CA ALA A 140 -9.21 -30.58 -11.97
C ALA A 140 -7.83 -29.92 -12.07
N TRP A 141 -7.79 -28.59 -12.11
CA TRP A 141 -6.56 -27.82 -12.15
C TRP A 141 -6.33 -27.05 -10.85
N THR A 142 -5.09 -27.08 -10.36
CA THR A 142 -4.68 -26.28 -9.21
C THR A 142 -4.23 -24.90 -9.67
N PRO A 143 -4.93 -23.81 -9.30
CA PRO A 143 -4.54 -22.45 -9.65
C PRO A 143 -3.28 -22.01 -8.92
N ALA A 144 -2.65 -20.93 -9.39
CA ALA A 144 -1.68 -20.18 -8.60
C ALA A 144 -2.42 -19.42 -7.48
N VAL A 145 -2.09 -19.71 -6.21
CA VAL A 145 -2.79 -19.17 -5.05
C VAL A 145 -1.92 -18.20 -4.26
N ALA A 146 -2.49 -17.07 -3.83
CA ALA A 146 -1.97 -16.20 -2.78
C ALA A 146 -3.07 -15.90 -1.75
N VAL A 147 -2.65 -15.47 -0.57
CA VAL A 147 -3.56 -15.01 0.49
C VAL A 147 -3.08 -13.65 0.95
N VAL A 148 -3.97 -12.68 0.94
CA VAL A 148 -3.75 -11.33 1.47
C VAL A 148 -4.88 -11.05 2.45
N ASP A 149 -4.56 -10.94 3.73
CA ASP A 149 -5.53 -10.94 4.84
C ASP A 149 -6.46 -12.17 4.77
N ASP A 150 -7.76 -11.99 4.51
CA ASP A 150 -8.75 -13.05 4.35
C ASP A 150 -9.15 -13.28 2.88
N VAL A 151 -8.51 -12.58 1.94
CA VAL A 151 -8.76 -12.74 0.50
C VAL A 151 -7.88 -13.84 -0.06
N LYS A 152 -8.49 -14.91 -0.56
CA LYS A 152 -7.82 -15.94 -1.36
C LYS A 152 -7.87 -15.57 -2.85
N ILE A 153 -6.70 -15.42 -3.46
CA ILE A 153 -6.53 -15.14 -4.89
C ILE A 153 -6.16 -16.46 -5.56
N ALA A 154 -6.95 -16.86 -6.55
CA ALA A 154 -6.70 -18.07 -7.32
C ALA A 154 -6.71 -17.74 -8.81
N ILE A 155 -5.58 -17.91 -9.49
CA ILE A 155 -5.42 -17.52 -10.90
C ILE A 155 -5.11 -18.75 -11.75
N ASN A 156 -5.97 -19.00 -12.74
CA ASN A 156 -5.71 -19.87 -13.86
C ASN A 156 -5.40 -19.01 -15.10
N ALA A 157 -4.40 -19.36 -15.89
CA ALA A 157 -3.93 -18.57 -17.03
C ALA A 157 -3.75 -19.44 -18.30
N GLY A 158 -4.76 -20.26 -18.63
CA GLY A 158 -4.78 -21.06 -19.86
C GLY A 158 -3.66 -22.11 -19.92
N GLY A 159 -3.35 -22.77 -18.80
CA GLY A 159 -2.30 -23.81 -18.74
C GLY A 159 -0.88 -23.24 -18.62
N ASP A 160 -0.68 -21.92 -18.58
CA ASP A 160 0.63 -21.31 -18.34
C ASP A 160 0.86 -20.99 -16.86
N PRO A 161 1.61 -21.80 -16.10
CA PRO A 161 1.84 -21.59 -14.68
C PRO A 161 2.70 -20.36 -14.37
N ARG A 162 3.59 -19.94 -15.29
CA ARG A 162 4.42 -18.75 -15.11
C ARG A 162 3.57 -17.49 -15.19
N ARG A 163 2.69 -17.44 -16.19
CA ARG A 163 1.72 -16.35 -16.35
C ARG A 163 0.75 -16.30 -15.18
N ALA A 164 0.24 -17.44 -14.71
CA ALA A 164 -0.63 -17.54 -13.56
C ALA A 164 0.05 -16.99 -12.29
N MET A 165 1.32 -17.36 -12.03
CA MET A 165 2.09 -16.83 -10.90
C MET A 165 2.35 -15.34 -11.02
N ALA A 166 2.69 -14.82 -12.19
CA ALA A 166 2.94 -13.39 -12.40
C ALA A 166 1.68 -12.56 -12.11
N LEU A 167 0.53 -12.98 -12.65
CA LEU A 167 -0.76 -12.34 -12.41
C LEU A 167 -1.17 -12.41 -10.94
N ARG A 168 -1.03 -13.59 -10.30
CA ARG A 168 -1.30 -13.78 -8.88
C ARG A 168 -0.47 -12.82 -8.02
N ASN A 169 0.84 -12.70 -8.29
CA ASN A 169 1.73 -11.80 -7.57
C ASN A 169 1.33 -10.34 -7.77
N ALA A 170 1.01 -9.93 -9.01
CA ALA A 170 0.59 -8.56 -9.30
C ALA A 170 -0.70 -8.19 -8.54
N VAL A 171 -1.71 -9.08 -8.53
CA VAL A 171 -2.95 -8.87 -7.79
C VAL A 171 -2.69 -8.84 -6.27
N ALA A 172 -1.86 -9.76 -5.75
CA ALA A 172 -1.50 -9.77 -4.33
C ALA A 172 -0.80 -8.47 -3.93
N THR A 173 0.19 -8.02 -4.72
CA THR A 173 0.88 -6.75 -4.48
C THR A 173 -0.10 -5.57 -4.51
N ALA A 174 -0.99 -5.50 -5.49
CA ALA A 174 -1.97 -4.42 -5.59
C ALA A 174 -2.93 -4.37 -4.38
N LEU A 175 -3.30 -5.53 -3.82
CA LEU A 175 -4.06 -5.61 -2.57
C LEU A 175 -3.21 -5.18 -1.36
N GLU A 176 -1.95 -5.60 -1.29
CA GLU A 176 -1.03 -5.25 -0.20
C GLU A 176 -0.66 -3.76 -0.21
N THR A 177 -0.55 -3.14 -1.39
CA THR A 177 -0.26 -1.71 -1.54
C THR A 177 -1.50 -0.83 -1.41
N GLY A 178 -2.71 -1.40 -1.43
CA GLY A 178 -3.96 -0.67 -1.37
C GLY A 178 -4.42 -0.10 -2.73
N ASP A 179 -3.81 -0.53 -3.84
CA ASP A 179 -4.26 -0.19 -5.20
C ASP A 179 -5.56 -0.92 -5.58
N LEU A 180 -5.82 -2.05 -4.91
CA LEU A 180 -7.12 -2.73 -4.94
C LEU A 180 -7.77 -2.69 -3.55
N PRO A 181 -9.09 -2.48 -3.46
CA PRO A 181 -9.77 -2.33 -2.18
C PRO A 181 -9.83 -3.66 -1.41
N LEU A 182 -9.36 -3.64 -0.15
CA LEU A 182 -9.50 -4.74 0.81
C LEU A 182 -10.64 -4.49 1.81
N ARG A 183 -11.48 -3.48 1.58
CA ARG A 183 -12.51 -3.08 2.52
C ARG A 183 -13.53 -4.19 2.75
N ARG A 184 -13.66 -4.63 4.00
CA ARG A 184 -14.71 -5.54 4.42
C ARG A 184 -15.98 -4.76 4.69
N HIS A 185 -17.09 -5.15 4.10
CA HIS A 185 -18.39 -4.72 4.60
C HIS A 185 -18.63 -5.35 5.98
N ARG A 186 -18.58 -4.51 7.04
CA ARG A 186 -18.83 -4.95 8.40
C ARG A 186 -20.33 -5.22 8.56
N LYS A 187 -20.66 -6.48 8.82
CA LYS A 187 -22.01 -6.84 9.24
C LYS A 187 -22.03 -6.86 10.78
N PRO A 188 -23.14 -6.42 11.41
CA PRO A 188 -23.36 -6.69 12.83
C PRO A 188 -23.19 -8.18 13.11
N ASP A 189 -22.73 -8.51 14.32
CA ASP A 189 -22.67 -9.90 14.76
C ASP A 189 -24.08 -10.51 14.90
N VAL A 190 -24.14 -11.79 15.27
CA VAL A 190 -25.41 -12.52 15.46
C VAL A 190 -26.32 -11.89 16.51
N ASN A 191 -25.78 -11.02 17.36
CA ASN A 191 -26.50 -10.28 18.40
C ASN A 191 -26.80 -8.83 17.98
N GLY A 192 -26.54 -8.47 16.74
CA GLY A 192 -26.75 -7.11 16.21
C GLY A 192 -25.70 -6.10 16.64
N LYS A 193 -24.60 -6.51 17.29
CA LYS A 193 -23.54 -5.62 17.76
C LYS A 193 -22.58 -5.31 16.63
N THR A 194 -22.45 -4.01 16.31
CA THR A 194 -21.43 -3.53 15.38
C THR A 194 -20.05 -3.65 16.02
N PRO A 195 -19.01 -4.11 15.30
CA PRO A 195 -17.64 -4.10 15.80
C PRO A 195 -17.22 -2.70 16.22
N ALA A 196 -16.38 -2.58 17.25
CA ALA A 196 -15.83 -1.31 17.68
C ALA A 196 -15.14 -0.59 16.52
N GLY A 197 -15.37 0.70 16.39
CA GLY A 197 -14.67 1.55 15.44
C GLY A 197 -13.25 1.89 15.92
N SER A 198 -12.48 2.50 15.04
CA SER A 198 -11.10 2.91 15.31
C SER A 198 -10.75 4.18 14.54
N VAL A 199 -9.69 4.85 14.97
CA VAL A 199 -9.13 6.03 14.28
C VAL A 199 -7.71 5.70 13.80
N ALA A 200 -7.40 6.00 12.54
CA ALA A 200 -6.04 5.99 12.03
C ALA A 200 -5.65 7.42 11.64
N LEU A 201 -4.62 7.97 12.29
CA LEU A 201 -4.01 9.24 11.88
C LEU A 201 -2.98 8.94 10.79
N VAL A 202 -3.26 9.29 9.55
CA VAL A 202 -2.45 8.94 8.39
C VAL A 202 -1.80 10.17 7.80
N GLY A 203 -0.47 10.15 7.72
CA GLY A 203 0.30 11.14 6.96
C GLY A 203 0.21 10.87 5.47
N GLY A 204 -0.39 11.81 4.75
CA GLY A 204 -0.61 11.71 3.31
C GLY A 204 0.58 12.18 2.46
N GLY A 205 1.67 12.66 3.10
CA GLY A 205 2.80 13.23 2.35
C GLY A 205 2.57 14.68 1.90
N PRO A 206 3.46 15.23 1.06
CA PRO A 206 3.48 16.64 0.70
C PRO A 206 2.44 17.06 -0.34
N GLY A 207 1.71 16.12 -0.94
CA GLY A 207 0.70 16.41 -1.97
C GLY A 207 0.62 15.38 -3.11
N ASP A 208 1.76 14.82 -3.52
CA ASP A 208 1.81 13.72 -4.50
C ASP A 208 1.27 12.42 -3.88
N SER A 209 0.29 11.79 -4.57
CA SER A 209 -0.32 10.53 -4.13
C SER A 209 0.69 9.35 -4.10
N GLY A 210 1.79 9.44 -4.83
CA GLY A 210 2.89 8.46 -4.79
C GLY A 210 3.77 8.55 -3.54
N LEU A 211 3.62 9.61 -2.73
CA LEU A 211 4.40 9.82 -1.49
C LEU A 211 3.65 9.44 -0.21
N ILE A 212 2.48 8.86 -0.32
CA ILE A 212 1.84 8.19 0.83
C ILE A 212 2.56 6.87 1.12
N THR A 213 2.66 6.51 2.39
CA THR A 213 3.19 5.18 2.75
C THR A 213 2.22 4.08 2.36
N VAL A 214 2.74 2.88 2.04
CA VAL A 214 1.92 1.69 1.73
C VAL A 214 0.89 1.42 2.83
N ARG A 215 1.29 1.52 4.12
CA ARG A 215 0.38 1.35 5.25
C ARG A 215 -0.72 2.40 5.28
N GLY A 216 -0.38 3.66 5.03
CA GLY A 216 -1.36 4.75 4.98
C GLY A 216 -2.37 4.58 3.85
N ARG A 217 -1.91 4.20 2.66
CA ARG A 217 -2.78 3.94 1.50
C ARG A 217 -3.75 2.77 1.76
N ARG A 218 -3.24 1.70 2.38
CA ARG A 218 -4.05 0.53 2.74
C ARG A 218 -5.15 0.88 3.75
N LEU A 219 -4.84 1.64 4.79
CA LEU A 219 -5.83 2.08 5.77
C LEU A 219 -6.86 3.02 5.14
N LEU A 220 -6.42 3.91 4.25
CA LEU A 220 -7.31 4.80 3.50
C LEU A 220 -8.30 4.00 2.64
N GLY A 221 -7.83 2.96 1.92
CA GLY A 221 -8.69 2.07 1.13
C GLY A 221 -9.65 1.21 1.97
N GLN A 222 -9.43 1.09 3.29
CA GLN A 222 -10.29 0.35 4.21
C GLN A 222 -11.23 1.25 5.02
N ALA A 223 -11.15 2.57 4.87
CA ALA A 223 -11.89 3.52 5.66
C ALA A 223 -13.41 3.45 5.40
N ASP A 224 -14.20 3.69 6.44
CA ASP A 224 -15.64 3.96 6.34
C ASP A 224 -15.88 5.48 6.27
N VAL A 225 -15.02 6.24 6.96
CA VAL A 225 -15.04 7.71 7.01
C VAL A 225 -13.62 8.23 6.88
N VAL A 226 -13.42 9.23 6.03
CA VAL A 226 -12.17 9.96 5.90
C VAL A 226 -12.38 11.41 6.35
N VAL A 227 -11.66 11.83 7.38
CA VAL A 227 -11.62 13.22 7.85
C VAL A 227 -10.34 13.85 7.29
N ALA A 228 -10.48 14.74 6.31
CA ALA A 228 -9.37 15.24 5.51
C ALA A 228 -9.12 16.73 5.69
N ASP A 229 -7.83 17.10 5.76
CA ASP A 229 -7.37 18.48 5.63
C ASP A 229 -7.32 18.91 4.16
N ARG A 230 -7.35 20.21 3.93
CA ARG A 230 -7.16 20.78 2.58
C ARG A 230 -5.79 20.44 1.98
N LEU A 231 -4.76 20.29 2.80
CA LEU A 231 -3.37 20.03 2.40
C LEU A 231 -3.06 18.55 2.21
N GLY A 232 -4.01 17.66 2.50
CA GLY A 232 -3.86 16.23 2.20
C GLY A 232 -3.85 15.97 0.68
N PRO A 233 -3.29 14.83 0.24
CA PRO A 233 -3.22 14.47 -1.17
C PRO A 233 -4.62 14.23 -1.75
N ARG A 234 -5.20 15.25 -2.35
CA ARG A 234 -6.57 15.23 -2.91
C ARG A 234 -6.76 14.18 -4.01
N GLY A 235 -5.68 13.78 -4.67
CA GLY A 235 -5.69 12.67 -5.64
C GLY A 235 -6.21 11.39 -5.01
N LEU A 236 -5.78 11.05 -3.81
CA LEU A 236 -6.18 9.84 -3.10
C LEU A 236 -7.68 9.84 -2.71
N LEU A 237 -8.28 11.00 -2.47
CA LEU A 237 -9.71 11.08 -2.15
C LEU A 237 -10.59 10.70 -3.33
N LYS A 238 -10.08 10.86 -4.58
CA LYS A 238 -10.81 10.48 -5.80
C LYS A 238 -10.77 8.97 -6.07
N GLU A 239 -9.84 8.26 -5.41
CA GLU A 239 -9.66 6.81 -5.54
C GLU A 239 -10.51 6.03 -4.52
N LEU A 240 -11.19 6.72 -3.59
CA LEU A 240 -12.01 6.10 -2.55
C LEU A 240 -13.26 5.43 -3.16
N ALA A 241 -13.69 4.35 -2.53
CA ALA A 241 -14.96 3.71 -2.89
C ALA A 241 -16.14 4.69 -2.72
N PRO A 242 -17.18 4.62 -3.57
CA PRO A 242 -18.28 5.58 -3.59
C PRO A 242 -19.07 5.72 -2.28
N ASP A 243 -19.02 4.71 -1.43
CA ASP A 243 -19.70 4.64 -0.13
C ASP A 243 -18.85 5.13 1.04
N VAL A 244 -17.60 5.54 0.81
CA VAL A 244 -16.76 6.18 1.82
C VAL A 244 -17.19 7.63 2.02
N ARG A 245 -17.53 7.99 3.26
CA ARG A 245 -17.87 9.39 3.57
C ARG A 245 -16.60 10.21 3.78
N VAL A 246 -16.51 11.34 3.09
CA VAL A 246 -15.42 12.31 3.28
C VAL A 246 -15.95 13.50 4.04
N ILE A 247 -15.31 13.84 5.17
CA ILE A 247 -15.56 15.03 5.99
C ILE A 247 -14.38 15.97 5.83
N GLU A 248 -14.58 17.07 5.11
CA GLU A 248 -13.54 18.08 4.95
C GLU A 248 -13.53 19.01 6.16
N VAL A 249 -12.39 19.11 6.86
CA VAL A 249 -12.18 19.97 8.02
C VAL A 249 -11.18 21.11 7.78
N GLY A 250 -10.64 21.19 6.56
CA GLY A 250 -9.72 22.25 6.15
C GLY A 250 -10.40 23.60 5.96
N LYS A 251 -9.62 24.70 6.09
CA LYS A 251 -10.09 26.05 5.79
C LYS A 251 -10.56 26.17 4.33
N THR A 252 -11.81 26.53 4.12
CA THR A 252 -12.36 26.87 2.80
C THR A 252 -12.57 28.39 2.70
N PRO A 253 -12.33 29.04 1.55
CA PRO A 253 -12.68 30.44 1.41
C PRO A 253 -14.15 30.68 1.74
N GLY A 254 -14.42 31.59 2.69
CA GLY A 254 -15.79 31.93 3.12
C GLY A 254 -16.35 31.09 4.29
N HIS A 255 -15.61 30.09 4.78
CA HIS A 255 -16.00 29.34 6.00
C HIS A 255 -14.93 29.46 7.07
N HIS A 256 -15.36 29.64 8.33
CA HIS A 256 -14.45 29.61 9.46
C HIS A 256 -13.74 28.25 9.55
N PRO A 257 -12.46 28.22 9.93
CA PRO A 257 -11.76 26.95 10.16
C PRO A 257 -12.49 26.16 11.25
N VAL A 258 -12.69 24.86 11.00
CA VAL A 258 -13.24 23.96 12.03
C VAL A 258 -12.29 23.99 13.24
N PRO A 259 -12.76 24.32 14.45
CA PRO A 259 -11.92 24.31 15.64
C PRO A 259 -11.33 22.92 15.90
N GLN A 260 -10.11 22.85 16.47
CA GLN A 260 -9.45 21.56 16.73
C GLN A 260 -10.29 20.63 17.60
N LEU A 261 -10.98 21.19 18.62
CA LEU A 261 -11.83 20.39 19.49
C LEU A 261 -13.02 19.75 18.74
N GLU A 262 -13.55 20.44 17.74
CA GLU A 262 -14.63 19.91 16.90
C GLU A 262 -14.08 18.79 15.97
N ILE A 263 -12.88 18.95 15.41
CA ILE A 263 -12.21 17.88 14.65
C ILE A 263 -12.03 16.64 15.53
N ASN A 264 -11.53 16.83 16.75
CA ASN A 264 -11.33 15.75 17.70
C ASN A 264 -12.66 15.04 18.03
N SER A 265 -13.74 15.80 18.22
CA SER A 265 -15.07 15.25 18.48
C SER A 265 -15.60 14.45 17.29
N ILE A 266 -15.43 14.95 16.06
CA ILE A 266 -15.81 14.22 14.83
C ILE A 266 -15.13 12.86 14.77
N LEU A 267 -13.82 12.77 15.06
CA LEU A 267 -13.07 11.53 15.05
C LEU A 267 -13.65 10.51 16.04
N VAL A 268 -13.90 10.94 17.26
CA VAL A 268 -14.46 10.10 18.34
C VAL A 268 -15.88 9.66 18.01
N ASP A 269 -16.75 10.60 17.62
CA ASP A 269 -18.17 10.32 17.34
C ASP A 269 -18.32 9.30 16.19
N GLU A 270 -17.53 9.44 15.15
CA GLU A 270 -17.56 8.49 14.04
C GLU A 270 -17.02 7.12 14.44
N ALA A 271 -15.96 7.07 15.24
CA ALA A 271 -15.43 5.79 15.72
C ALA A 271 -16.43 5.09 16.68
N LEU A 272 -17.09 5.83 17.56
CA LEU A 272 -18.11 5.27 18.48
C LEU A 272 -19.34 4.71 17.74
N LYS A 273 -19.64 5.19 16.52
CA LYS A 273 -20.64 4.61 15.63
C LYS A 273 -20.18 3.27 15.01
N GLY A 274 -18.95 2.84 15.30
CA GLY A 274 -18.38 1.61 14.76
C GLY A 274 -17.62 1.78 13.44
N ASN A 275 -17.39 3.01 12.98
CA ASN A 275 -16.68 3.30 11.74
C ASN A 275 -15.15 3.16 11.91
N ARG A 276 -14.47 2.71 10.86
CA ARG A 276 -13.03 2.89 10.68
C ARG A 276 -12.80 4.29 10.14
N VAL A 277 -12.28 5.16 10.97
CA VAL A 277 -12.05 6.57 10.63
C VAL A 277 -10.59 6.76 10.24
N VAL A 278 -10.34 7.31 9.07
CA VAL A 278 -9.01 7.78 8.69
C VAL A 278 -8.98 9.30 8.78
N ARG A 279 -8.11 9.81 9.64
CA ARG A 279 -7.73 11.22 9.67
C ARG A 279 -6.57 11.43 8.72
N LEU A 280 -6.84 11.91 7.52
CA LEU A 280 -5.83 12.16 6.48
C LEU A 280 -5.25 13.56 6.64
N LYS A 281 -3.94 13.64 6.93
CA LYS A 281 -3.20 14.88 7.20
C LYS A 281 -2.14 15.11 6.12
N GLY A 282 -1.88 16.36 5.75
CA GLY A 282 -0.74 16.70 4.91
C GLY A 282 0.59 16.46 5.64
N GLY A 283 1.62 15.99 4.93
CA GLY A 283 2.92 15.66 5.51
C GLY A 283 2.86 14.48 6.48
N ASP A 284 3.36 14.69 7.69
CA ASP A 284 3.37 13.72 8.80
C ASP A 284 2.44 14.22 9.93
N PRO A 285 1.64 13.34 10.56
CA PRO A 285 0.70 13.75 11.63
C PRO A 285 1.38 14.39 12.83
N TYR A 286 2.62 14.00 13.14
CA TYR A 286 3.35 14.40 14.34
C TYR A 286 4.38 15.51 14.10
N VAL A 287 4.54 15.96 12.84
CA VAL A 287 5.43 17.09 12.52
C VAL A 287 4.59 18.36 12.36
N LEU A 288 4.46 19.15 13.42
CA LEU A 288 3.67 20.40 13.48
C LEU A 288 2.21 20.24 13.00
N GLY A 289 1.70 19.01 13.04
CA GLY A 289 0.38 18.62 12.53
C GLY A 289 -0.69 18.43 13.62
N ARG A 290 -0.37 18.65 14.89
CA ARG A 290 -1.27 18.45 16.04
C ARG A 290 -1.82 17.02 16.20
N GLY A 291 -1.25 16.03 15.51
CA GLY A 291 -1.71 14.63 15.58
C GLY A 291 -1.61 14.04 16.99
N GLY A 292 -0.66 14.52 17.81
CA GLY A 292 -0.55 14.12 19.21
C GLY A 292 -1.79 14.45 20.02
N GLU A 293 -2.35 15.66 19.86
CA GLU A 293 -3.57 16.11 20.51
C GLU A 293 -4.79 15.29 20.05
N GLU A 294 -4.90 15.04 18.73
CA GLU A 294 -5.97 14.22 18.16
C GLU A 294 -5.92 12.78 18.70
N ALA A 295 -4.72 12.17 18.74
CA ALA A 295 -4.53 10.82 19.26
C ALA A 295 -4.87 10.71 20.75
N GLU A 296 -4.41 11.66 21.54
CA GLU A 296 -4.66 11.68 22.98
C GLU A 296 -6.15 11.84 23.28
N PHE A 297 -6.84 12.76 22.60
CA PHE A 297 -8.27 12.96 22.77
C PHE A 297 -9.07 11.69 22.44
N CYS A 298 -8.72 10.97 21.36
CA CYS A 298 -9.36 9.71 21.01
C CYS A 298 -9.17 8.65 22.10
N ARG A 299 -7.93 8.47 22.61
CA ARG A 299 -7.63 7.50 23.67
C ARG A 299 -8.39 7.81 24.97
N GLN A 300 -8.46 9.08 25.36
CA GLN A 300 -9.21 9.51 26.55
C GLN A 300 -10.71 9.18 26.44
N ASN A 301 -11.25 9.10 25.22
CA ASN A 301 -12.63 8.71 24.95
C ASN A 301 -12.80 7.21 24.61
N GLY A 302 -11.78 6.36 24.90
CA GLY A 302 -11.87 4.92 24.75
C GLY A 302 -11.81 4.43 23.29
N VAL A 303 -11.35 5.28 22.36
CA VAL A 303 -11.21 4.94 20.95
C VAL A 303 -9.78 4.46 20.66
N GLU A 304 -9.66 3.30 20.01
CA GLU A 304 -8.37 2.79 19.55
C GLU A 304 -7.80 3.70 18.46
N VAL A 305 -6.52 4.06 18.61
CA VAL A 305 -5.83 4.97 17.68
C VAL A 305 -4.53 4.34 17.18
N GLU A 306 -4.43 4.26 15.86
CA GLU A 306 -3.20 3.97 15.14
C GLU A 306 -2.63 5.25 14.52
N VAL A 307 -1.29 5.43 14.59
CA VAL A 307 -0.60 6.54 13.93
C VAL A 307 0.32 6.01 12.86
N VAL A 308 0.15 6.50 11.65
CA VAL A 308 0.96 6.11 10.49
C VAL A 308 1.70 7.34 10.00
N SER A 309 3.03 7.31 10.14
CA SER A 309 3.90 8.37 9.65
C SER A 309 3.73 8.63 8.17
N GLY A 310 3.89 9.87 7.77
CA GLY A 310 3.93 10.30 6.38
C GLY A 310 5.26 10.95 6.03
N VAL A 311 5.51 11.18 4.74
CA VAL A 311 6.67 11.94 4.29
C VAL A 311 6.43 13.41 4.61
N THR A 312 7.15 13.91 5.63
CA THR A 312 6.96 15.31 6.08
C THR A 312 7.34 16.31 5.00
N SER A 313 6.52 17.37 4.85
CA SER A 313 6.77 18.48 3.93
C SER A 313 8.09 19.20 4.23
N ALA A 314 8.53 19.20 5.49
CA ALA A 314 9.76 19.85 5.91
C ALA A 314 11.02 19.29 5.21
N ILE A 315 11.00 18.03 4.78
CA ILE A 315 12.12 17.40 4.10
C ILE A 315 11.82 17.22 2.60
N SER A 316 10.61 16.78 2.28
CA SER A 316 10.26 16.43 0.91
C SER A 316 10.08 17.63 -0.01
N VAL A 317 9.42 18.69 0.46
CA VAL A 317 9.20 19.88 -0.39
C VAL A 317 10.51 20.57 -0.79
N PRO A 318 11.49 20.78 0.11
CA PRO A 318 12.83 21.21 -0.30
C PRO A 318 13.47 20.28 -1.33
N ALA A 319 13.35 18.96 -1.16
CA ALA A 319 13.91 17.98 -2.10
C ALA A 319 13.32 18.10 -3.50
N ALA A 320 12.04 18.45 -3.64
CA ALA A 320 11.40 18.72 -4.94
C ALA A 320 12.06 19.88 -5.70
N ALA A 321 12.69 20.81 -4.97
CA ALA A 321 13.48 21.93 -5.54
C ALA A 321 15.00 21.63 -5.57
N GLY A 322 15.42 20.38 -5.33
CA GLY A 322 16.83 19.99 -5.27
C GLY A 322 17.59 20.61 -4.09
N ILE A 323 16.89 20.98 -3.01
CA ILE A 323 17.49 21.54 -1.78
C ILE A 323 17.55 20.43 -0.73
N PRO A 324 18.72 19.85 -0.43
CA PRO A 324 18.85 18.90 0.67
C PRO A 324 18.82 19.67 2.00
N VAL A 325 18.14 19.16 3.03
CA VAL A 325 18.13 19.81 4.35
C VAL A 325 19.44 19.61 5.14
N THR A 326 20.25 18.64 4.74
CA THR A 326 21.64 18.43 5.20
C THR A 326 22.55 18.12 4.03
N HIS A 327 23.79 18.62 4.06
CA HIS A 327 24.78 18.35 3.03
C HIS A 327 26.19 18.39 3.62
N ARG A 328 27.02 17.40 3.24
CA ARG A 328 28.42 17.35 3.71
C ARG A 328 29.16 18.64 3.29
N GLY A 329 29.75 19.32 4.25
CA GLY A 329 30.48 20.57 4.03
C GLY A 329 29.63 21.85 4.08
N LEU A 330 28.29 21.74 4.12
CA LEU A 330 27.39 22.90 4.20
C LEU A 330 26.54 22.89 5.47
N ALA A 331 25.83 21.79 5.75
CA ALA A 331 24.97 21.70 6.92
C ALA A 331 25.06 20.33 7.58
N LYS A 332 25.41 20.30 8.86
CA LYS A 332 25.50 19.07 9.68
C LYS A 332 24.20 18.69 10.33
N GLY A 333 23.28 19.63 10.43
CA GLY A 333 21.97 19.43 11.04
C GLY A 333 20.95 20.44 10.53
N PHE A 334 19.70 20.24 10.91
CA PHE A 334 18.62 21.14 10.57
C PHE A 334 17.59 21.22 11.69
N SER A 335 16.87 22.36 11.76
CA SER A 335 15.71 22.59 12.60
C SER A 335 14.46 22.75 11.76
N VAL A 336 13.34 22.18 12.21
CA VAL A 336 12.01 22.38 11.63
C VAL A 336 11.18 23.14 12.64
N VAL A 337 10.72 24.32 12.27
CA VAL A 337 9.95 25.20 13.15
C VAL A 337 8.76 25.80 12.41
N THR A 338 7.77 26.25 13.17
CA THR A 338 6.66 27.04 12.62
C THR A 338 7.04 28.50 12.53
N GLY A 339 6.62 29.19 11.46
CA GLY A 339 6.81 30.65 11.36
C GLY A 339 5.97 31.47 12.35
N HIS A 340 5.19 30.84 13.20
CA HIS A 340 4.38 31.50 14.24
C HIS A 340 5.07 31.54 15.62
N GLU A 341 6.20 30.88 15.79
CA GLU A 341 6.94 30.82 17.05
C GLU A 341 8.11 31.80 17.08
N GLU A 342 8.63 32.10 18.29
CA GLU A 342 9.84 32.88 18.44
C GLU A 342 11.05 32.11 17.91
N LEU A 343 11.72 32.67 16.91
CA LEU A 343 12.88 32.05 16.26
C LEU A 343 14.21 32.36 16.96
N SER A 344 14.18 33.09 18.07
CA SER A 344 15.36 33.49 18.84
C SER A 344 16.16 32.31 19.42
N GLU A 345 15.51 31.18 19.65
CA GLU A 345 16.15 29.97 20.19
C GLU A 345 16.65 29.00 19.09
N VAL A 346 16.32 29.28 17.83
CA VAL A 346 16.77 28.45 16.69
C VAL A 346 18.29 28.65 16.48
N PRO A 347 19.07 27.55 16.33
CA PRO A 347 20.50 27.65 16.10
C PRO A 347 20.85 28.50 14.87
N ALA A 348 21.31 29.72 15.06
CA ALA A 348 21.74 30.63 14.00
C ALA A 348 23.22 30.39 13.66
N ARG A 349 23.53 29.29 12.97
CA ARG A 349 24.89 28.91 12.59
C ARG A 349 24.97 28.64 11.08
N PRO A 350 26.12 28.95 10.45
CA PRO A 350 26.30 28.72 9.01
C PRO A 350 26.18 27.24 8.60
N ASP A 351 26.53 26.30 9.50
CA ASP A 351 26.51 24.86 9.23
C ASP A 351 25.17 24.18 9.68
N HIS A 352 24.09 24.99 9.77
CA HIS A 352 22.77 24.55 10.19
C HIS A 352 21.68 25.06 9.26
N THR A 353 20.77 24.21 8.84
CA THR A 353 19.63 24.58 8.01
C THR A 353 18.39 24.85 8.86
N VAL A 354 17.68 25.93 8.60
CA VAL A 354 16.37 26.21 9.19
C VAL A 354 15.28 25.99 8.16
N VAL A 355 14.29 25.19 8.50
CA VAL A 355 13.11 24.92 7.67
C VAL A 355 11.89 25.46 8.38
N LEU A 356 11.24 26.47 7.76
CA LEU A 356 10.02 27.06 8.28
C LEU A 356 8.80 26.46 7.58
N LEU A 357 7.89 25.92 8.36
CA LEU A 357 6.55 25.57 7.92
C LEU A 357 5.58 26.69 8.34
N MET A 358 4.52 26.91 7.54
CA MET A 358 3.50 27.94 7.84
C MET A 358 4.06 29.38 8.02
N GLY A 359 5.21 29.67 7.41
CA GLY A 359 5.97 30.90 7.64
C GLY A 359 5.74 32.02 6.61
N VAL A 360 4.89 31.85 5.58
CA VAL A 360 4.77 32.85 4.50
C VAL A 360 4.30 34.20 5.00
N ALA A 361 3.28 34.23 5.86
CA ALA A 361 2.72 35.49 6.37
C ALA A 361 3.66 36.23 7.32
N GLN A 362 4.53 35.51 8.03
CA GLN A 362 5.51 36.04 8.98
C GLN A 362 6.94 36.07 8.42
N LEU A 363 7.11 35.92 7.10
CA LEU A 363 8.44 35.75 6.48
C LEU A 363 9.38 36.91 6.81
N ARG A 364 8.90 38.17 6.76
CA ARG A 364 9.69 39.37 7.07
C ARG A 364 10.17 39.37 8.53
N ASP A 365 9.28 39.07 9.47
CA ASP A 365 9.60 39.04 10.88
C ASP A 365 10.54 37.86 11.21
N SER A 366 10.29 36.70 10.59
CA SER A 366 11.14 35.53 10.72
C SER A 366 12.56 35.77 10.21
N ALA A 367 12.70 36.44 9.05
CA ALA A 367 14.01 36.79 8.49
C ALA A 367 14.75 37.80 9.39
N ALA A 368 14.04 38.80 9.90
CA ALA A 368 14.62 39.79 10.83
C ALA A 368 15.07 39.12 12.15
N ALA A 369 14.28 38.23 12.72
CA ALA A 369 14.61 37.49 13.96
C ALA A 369 15.87 36.63 13.77
N LEU A 370 15.96 35.87 12.67
CA LEU A 370 17.12 35.02 12.38
C LEU A 370 18.39 35.86 12.11
N ALA A 371 18.26 36.99 11.44
CA ALA A 371 19.37 37.95 11.27
C ALA A 371 19.82 38.53 12.63
N GLY A 372 18.85 38.92 13.49
CA GLY A 372 19.12 39.36 14.84
C GLY A 372 19.80 38.31 15.74
N SER A 373 19.56 37.03 15.48
CA SER A 373 20.23 35.90 16.16
C SER A 373 21.63 35.60 15.60
N GLY A 374 22.07 36.30 14.56
CA GLY A 374 23.43 36.22 14.04
C GLY A 374 23.62 35.55 12.68
N LEU A 375 22.54 35.16 11.98
CA LEU A 375 22.68 34.73 10.57
C LEU A 375 22.99 35.91 9.66
N PRO A 376 23.98 35.79 8.78
CA PRO A 376 24.32 36.85 7.81
C PRO A 376 23.14 37.15 6.86
N LEU A 377 22.97 38.42 6.50
CA LEU A 377 21.90 38.87 5.58
C LEU A 377 22.03 38.25 4.17
N ASP A 378 23.22 37.81 3.78
CA ASP A 378 23.49 37.12 2.51
C ASP A 378 23.28 35.60 2.59
N THR A 379 22.85 35.08 3.73
CA THR A 379 22.46 33.65 3.89
C THR A 379 21.40 33.30 2.86
N PRO A 380 21.59 32.24 2.04
CA PRO A 380 20.63 31.85 1.02
C PRO A 380 19.31 31.35 1.62
N VAL A 381 18.23 31.76 0.95
CA VAL A 381 16.86 31.34 1.30
C VAL A 381 16.14 30.82 0.05
N GLY A 382 15.51 29.66 0.16
CA GLY A 382 14.64 29.11 -0.87
C GLY A 382 13.21 28.96 -0.36
N ILE A 383 12.24 29.41 -1.14
CA ILE A 383 10.82 29.18 -0.89
C ILE A 383 10.31 28.23 -1.97
N VAL A 384 9.70 27.14 -1.55
CA VAL A 384 9.12 26.15 -2.47
C VAL A 384 7.62 26.09 -2.21
N GLU A 385 6.86 26.58 -3.18
CA GLU A 385 5.39 26.56 -3.18
C GLU A 385 4.88 25.32 -3.90
N ASN A 386 3.80 24.73 -3.43
CA ASN A 386 3.12 23.61 -4.06
C ASN A 386 4.07 22.45 -4.42
N GLY A 387 5.02 22.12 -3.55
CA GLY A 387 6.04 21.10 -3.82
C GLY A 387 5.41 19.77 -4.23
N TYR A 388 5.94 19.15 -5.30
CA TYR A 388 5.42 17.93 -5.95
C TYR A 388 4.06 18.08 -6.66
N LEU A 389 3.54 19.29 -6.79
CA LEU A 389 2.33 19.53 -7.58
C LEU A 389 2.68 20.18 -8.93
N PRO A 390 1.80 20.10 -9.95
CA PRO A 390 2.09 20.65 -11.27
C PRO A 390 2.37 22.15 -11.30
N ASP A 391 1.86 22.88 -10.32
CA ASP A 391 2.02 24.33 -10.15
C ASP A 391 3.12 24.69 -9.14
N GLN A 392 4.08 23.79 -8.90
CA GLN A 392 5.26 24.07 -8.07
C GLN A 392 6.00 25.31 -8.57
N ARG A 393 6.30 26.24 -7.64
CA ARG A 393 7.16 27.40 -7.87
C ARG A 393 8.31 27.43 -6.87
N VAL A 394 9.46 27.96 -7.31
CA VAL A 394 10.64 28.13 -6.47
C VAL A 394 11.10 29.56 -6.53
N THR A 395 11.18 30.22 -5.37
CA THR A 395 11.74 31.57 -5.23
C THR A 395 13.03 31.49 -4.42
N ILE A 396 14.14 32.02 -4.94
CA ILE A 396 15.44 32.00 -4.24
C ILE A 396 15.95 33.41 -4.07
N GLY A 397 16.37 33.74 -2.87
CA GLY A 397 16.97 35.02 -2.52
C GLY A 397 17.94 34.87 -1.34
N THR A 398 18.21 35.96 -0.65
CA THR A 398 18.99 36.00 0.57
C THR A 398 18.08 36.35 1.77
N LEU A 399 18.55 36.11 2.98
CA LEU A 399 17.81 36.43 4.22
C LEU A 399 17.39 37.93 4.23
N GLY A 400 18.25 38.81 3.71
CA GLY A 400 17.95 40.26 3.63
C GLY A 400 17.02 40.68 2.49
N SER A 401 16.78 39.84 1.48
CA SER A 401 15.99 40.20 0.29
C SER A 401 14.74 39.34 0.07
N ILE A 402 14.64 38.19 0.72
CA ILE A 402 13.62 37.17 0.40
C ILE A 402 12.20 37.65 0.65
N ALA A 403 11.98 38.47 1.70
CA ALA A 403 10.65 38.99 2.03
C ALA A 403 10.12 39.92 0.91
N ASP A 404 10.94 40.84 0.42
CA ASP A 404 10.56 41.75 -0.68
C ASP A 404 10.35 40.99 -1.99
N GLN A 405 11.20 39.98 -2.25
CA GLN A 405 11.06 39.14 -3.44
C GLN A 405 9.77 38.31 -3.37
N ALA A 406 9.45 37.74 -2.20
CA ALA A 406 8.24 36.94 -1.99
C ALA A 406 6.97 37.79 -2.20
N GLU A 407 6.95 39.02 -1.71
CA GLU A 407 5.87 39.97 -1.94
C GLU A 407 5.74 40.35 -3.43
N ALA A 408 6.87 40.64 -4.09
CA ALA A 408 6.88 41.04 -5.49
C ALA A 408 6.36 39.94 -6.44
N VAL A 409 6.64 38.65 -6.15
CA VAL A 409 6.18 37.54 -6.99
C VAL A 409 4.88 36.90 -6.48
N GLY A 410 4.33 37.41 -5.37
CA GLY A 410 3.07 36.91 -4.79
C GLY A 410 3.21 35.49 -4.30
N VAL A 411 4.17 35.19 -3.41
CA VAL A 411 4.31 33.88 -2.77
C VAL A 411 3.08 33.57 -1.95
N ALA A 412 2.55 32.36 -2.09
CA ALA A 412 1.33 31.94 -1.41
C ALA A 412 1.49 30.55 -0.74
N ASN A 413 0.62 30.25 0.22
CA ASN A 413 0.53 28.93 0.83
C ASN A 413 -0.20 27.91 -0.11
N PRO A 414 0.19 26.63 -0.09
CA PRO A 414 1.19 26.02 0.78
C PRO A 414 2.63 26.23 0.30
N ALA A 415 3.52 26.58 1.21
CA ALA A 415 4.93 26.75 0.91
C ALA A 415 5.81 26.29 2.09
N VAL A 416 7.03 25.88 1.76
CA VAL A 416 8.11 25.57 2.72
C VAL A 416 9.26 26.52 2.45
N ILE A 417 9.81 27.11 3.50
CA ILE A 417 10.93 28.05 3.44
C ILE A 417 12.16 27.35 4.00
N VAL A 418 13.26 27.38 3.25
CA VAL A 418 14.55 26.77 3.65
C VAL A 418 15.60 27.88 3.72
N ILE A 419 16.28 27.98 4.85
CA ILE A 419 17.28 29.01 5.13
C ILE A 419 18.60 28.32 5.44
N GLY A 420 19.65 28.66 4.69
CA GLY A 420 20.99 28.11 4.88
C GLY A 420 21.71 27.80 3.57
N ASP A 421 23.00 27.51 3.68
CA ASP A 421 23.89 27.28 2.53
C ASP A 421 23.49 26.11 1.63
N VAL A 422 22.68 25.16 2.13
CA VAL A 422 22.13 24.06 1.33
C VAL A 422 21.30 24.53 0.13
N VAL A 423 20.76 25.75 0.16
CA VAL A 423 20.01 26.34 -0.95
C VAL A 423 20.90 26.54 -2.18
N ARG A 424 22.21 26.74 -1.99
CA ARG A 424 23.20 26.88 -3.07
C ARG A 424 23.30 25.64 -3.98
N VAL A 425 22.94 24.47 -3.47
CA VAL A 425 22.96 23.21 -4.23
C VAL A 425 21.81 23.09 -5.22
N SER A 426 20.73 23.84 -5.01
CA SER A 426 19.55 23.81 -5.86
C SER A 426 19.87 24.10 -7.33
N PRO A 427 19.28 23.37 -8.29
CA PRO A 427 19.36 23.73 -9.71
C PRO A 427 18.75 25.11 -10.01
N PHE A 428 17.83 25.57 -9.18
CA PHE A 428 17.17 26.88 -9.28
C PHE A 428 18.00 28.03 -8.69
N ALA A 429 19.09 27.69 -7.95
CA ALA A 429 19.95 28.74 -7.37
C ALA A 429 20.62 29.58 -8.45
N PRO A 430 20.60 30.92 -8.33
CA PRO A 430 21.32 31.82 -9.23
C PRO A 430 22.82 31.49 -9.30
N GLN A 431 23.46 31.73 -10.44
CA GLN A 431 24.86 31.38 -10.67
C GLN A 431 25.82 31.98 -9.62
N HIS A 432 25.54 33.17 -9.15
CA HIS A 432 26.35 33.82 -8.12
C HIS A 432 26.24 33.19 -6.73
N PHE A 433 25.26 32.30 -6.48
CA PHE A 433 25.19 31.48 -5.26
C PHE A 433 26.04 30.21 -5.36
N LYS A 434 26.41 29.80 -6.58
CA LYS A 434 27.14 28.54 -6.84
C LYS A 434 28.67 28.66 -6.71
N THR A 435 29.19 29.62 -5.97
CA THR A 435 30.61 29.99 -5.93
C THR A 435 31.53 29.09 -5.11
N ALA A 436 31.23 27.88 -4.86
CA ALA A 436 32.18 26.93 -4.30
C ALA A 436 32.28 25.71 -5.21
N ASP A 437 33.48 25.44 -5.70
CA ASP A 437 33.80 24.21 -6.40
C ASP A 437 33.75 23.03 -5.42
N TYR A 438 32.59 22.39 -5.36
CA TYR A 438 32.37 21.21 -4.52
C TYR A 438 33.13 19.97 -4.99
N SER A 439 33.83 20.06 -6.14
CA SER A 439 34.67 18.97 -6.68
C SER A 439 35.93 18.73 -5.85
N THR A 440 36.31 19.66 -4.98
CA THR A 440 37.54 19.58 -4.18
C THR A 440 37.36 18.90 -2.80
N ILE A 441 36.14 18.52 -2.41
CA ILE A 441 35.95 17.69 -1.21
C ILE A 441 36.23 16.23 -1.57
N THR A 442 37.50 15.93 -1.82
CA THR A 442 38.00 14.55 -1.90
C THR A 442 37.70 13.83 -0.59
N PRO A 443 37.02 12.69 -0.62
CA PRO A 443 36.88 11.90 0.60
C PRO A 443 38.29 11.53 1.06
N ASN A 444 38.63 11.90 2.30
CA ASN A 444 39.83 11.43 2.98
C ASN A 444 39.73 9.89 3.01
N ARG A 445 40.39 9.22 2.06
CA ARG A 445 40.46 7.76 2.02
C ARG A 445 41.04 7.31 3.34
N PRO A 446 40.37 6.47 4.11
CA PRO A 446 41.01 5.88 5.28
C PRO A 446 42.29 5.17 4.80
N ARG A 447 43.44 5.54 5.39
CA ARG A 447 44.69 4.80 5.18
C ARG A 447 44.42 3.34 5.56
N VAL A 448 44.37 2.47 4.59
CA VAL A 448 44.43 1.02 4.80
C VAL A 448 45.77 0.79 5.48
N ARG A 449 45.78 0.45 6.76
CA ARG A 449 46.94 -0.07 7.43
C ARG A 449 47.23 -1.42 6.82
N SER A 450 48.28 -1.52 6.01
CA SER A 450 48.89 -2.78 5.63
C SER A 450 49.47 -3.42 6.88
N ASN A 451 48.91 -4.56 7.28
CA ASN A 451 49.61 -5.57 8.09
C ASN A 451 50.35 -6.50 7.16
#